data_26fbc9e311cee32b82000d83fc20d17d
#
_entry.id   26fbc9e311cee32b82000d83fc20d17d
#
_cell.length_a   1.000
_cell.length_b   1.000
_cell.length_c   1.000
_cell.angle_alpha   90.00
_cell.angle_beta   90.00
_cell.angle_gamma   90.00
#
_symmetry.space_group_name_H-M   'P 1'
#
loop_
_entity.id
_entity.type
_entity.pdbx_description
1 polymer ?
#
loop_
_entity_poly.entity_id
_entity_poly.type
_entity_poly.pdbx_seq_one_letter_code
_entity_poly.pdbx_strand_id
1 'polypeptide(L)' 'MIRVSTADEAFNRAYVNAFRALPVETLETPRQYGARWREAYRCRVTRGGPGWPIQEYIFDRDKDYTWFMLRWG' A
#
# COMPACT_ATOMS: atom_id res chain seq x y z
N MET A 1 -8.24 6.60 11.44
CA MET A 1 -7.30 5.59 10.91
C MET A 1 -8.08 4.41 10.36
N ILE A 2 -7.75 3.99 9.13
CA ILE A 2 -8.39 2.85 8.51
C ILE A 2 -7.38 1.71 8.39
N ARG A 3 -7.79 0.52 8.82
CA ARG A 3 -7.00 -0.71 8.68
C ARG A 3 -7.71 -1.63 7.69
N VAL A 4 -6.98 -2.08 6.68
CA VAL A 4 -7.53 -2.94 5.63
C VAL A 4 -6.82 -4.28 5.68
N SER A 5 -7.61 -5.36 5.77
CA SER A 5 -7.09 -6.72 5.75
C SER A 5 -6.53 -7.08 4.37
N THR A 6 -5.48 -7.91 4.35
CA THR A 6 -4.96 -8.47 3.11
C THR A 6 -5.95 -9.41 2.42
N ALA A 7 -7.02 -9.79 3.10
CA ALA A 7 -8.09 -10.62 2.53
C ALA A 7 -9.17 -9.79 1.81
N ASP A 8 -9.09 -8.46 1.87
CA ASP A 8 -10.06 -7.58 1.21
C ASP A 8 -9.81 -7.57 -0.30
N GLU A 9 -10.70 -8.19 -1.06
CA GLU A 9 -10.53 -8.34 -2.51
C GLU A 9 -10.60 -6.99 -3.24
N ALA A 10 -11.50 -6.12 -2.84
CA ALA A 10 -11.65 -4.81 -3.47
C ALA A 10 -10.38 -3.98 -3.30
N PHE A 11 -9.81 -4.02 -2.08
CA PHE A 11 -8.57 -3.31 -1.83
C PHE A 11 -7.38 -3.95 -2.56
N ASN A 12 -7.32 -5.27 -2.63
CA ASN A 12 -6.24 -5.95 -3.34
C ASN A 12 -6.23 -5.57 -4.82
N ARG A 13 -7.41 -5.41 -5.43
CA ARG A 13 -7.50 -4.93 -6.81
C ARG A 13 -6.95 -3.52 -6.96
N ALA A 14 -7.35 -2.62 -6.06
CA ALA A 14 -6.83 -1.25 -6.05
C ALA A 14 -5.32 -1.23 -5.83
N TYR A 15 -4.83 -2.09 -4.92
CA TYR A 15 -3.39 -2.20 -4.64
C TYR A 15 -2.61 -2.60 -5.89
N VAL A 16 -3.08 -3.59 -6.63
CA VAL A 16 -2.40 -4.02 -7.86
C VAL A 16 -2.36 -2.89 -8.89
N ASN A 17 -3.45 -2.15 -9.04
CA ASN A 17 -3.50 -1.02 -9.96
C ASN A 17 -2.50 0.07 -9.55
N ALA A 18 -2.46 0.40 -8.26
CA ALA A 18 -1.53 1.39 -7.74
C ALA A 18 -0.07 0.94 -7.87
N PHE A 19 0.18 -0.35 -7.65
CA PHE A 19 1.52 -0.92 -7.80
C PHE A 19 2.02 -0.79 -9.24
N ARG A 20 1.15 -1.03 -10.22
CA ARG A 20 1.51 -0.88 -11.63
C ARG A 20 1.80 0.57 -12.01
N ALA A 21 1.12 1.51 -11.35
CA ALA A 21 1.33 2.93 -11.62
C ALA A 21 2.62 3.48 -11.00
N LEU A 22 3.21 2.75 -10.05
CA LEU A 22 4.45 3.15 -9.39
C LEU A 22 5.47 2.00 -9.50
N PRO A 23 6.08 1.82 -10.68
CA PRO A 23 7.01 0.70 -10.89
C PRO A 23 8.29 0.86 -10.07
N VAL A 24 8.92 -0.28 -9.76
CA VAL A 24 10.22 -0.30 -9.10
C VAL A 24 11.28 0.26 -10.06
N GLU A 25 12.09 1.18 -9.57
CA GLU A 25 13.18 1.76 -10.36
C GLU A 25 14.41 0.86 -10.33
N THR A 26 15.25 0.98 -11.36
CA THR A 26 16.51 0.24 -11.45
C THR A 26 17.38 0.52 -10.22
N LEU A 27 17.90 -0.53 -9.61
CA LEU A 27 18.74 -0.48 -8.41
C LEU A 27 18.02 -0.01 -7.14
N GLU A 28 16.72 0.15 -7.18
CA GLU A 28 15.95 0.51 -6.00
C GLU A 28 15.82 -0.71 -5.07
N THR A 29 16.13 -0.51 -3.77
CA THR A 29 15.93 -1.56 -2.78
C THR A 29 14.47 -1.66 -2.39
N PRO A 30 14.00 -2.81 -1.84
CA PRO A 30 12.64 -2.92 -1.34
C PRO A 30 12.29 -1.87 -0.29
N ARG A 31 13.26 -1.50 0.57
CA ARG A 31 13.07 -0.45 1.58
C ARG A 31 12.81 0.90 0.92
N GLN A 32 13.61 1.25 -0.09
CA GLN A 32 13.45 2.51 -0.82
C GLN A 32 12.11 2.57 -1.55
N TYR A 33 11.74 1.47 -2.20
CA TYR A 33 10.45 1.38 -2.87
C TYR A 33 9.29 1.51 -1.88
N GLY A 34 9.35 0.84 -0.73
CA GLY A 34 8.32 0.91 0.29
C GLY A 34 8.15 2.33 0.84
N ALA A 35 9.25 3.05 1.05
CA ALA A 35 9.20 4.43 1.50
C ALA A 35 8.55 5.34 0.45
N ARG A 36 8.90 5.17 -0.81
CA ARG A 36 8.32 5.93 -1.92
C ARG A 36 6.84 5.64 -2.09
N TRP A 37 6.45 4.37 -1.98
CA TRP A 37 5.06 3.91 -2.04
C TRP A 37 4.22 4.56 -0.94
N ARG A 38 4.74 4.48 0.29
CA ARG A 38 4.07 5.06 1.46
C ARG A 38 3.86 6.56 1.31
N GLU A 39 4.87 7.26 0.82
CA GLU A 39 4.78 8.70 0.61
C GLU A 39 3.77 9.04 -0.50
N ALA A 40 3.79 8.30 -1.60
CA ALA A 40 2.90 8.56 -2.73
C ALA A 40 1.43 8.31 -2.41
N TYR A 41 1.15 7.24 -1.66
CA TYR A 41 -0.23 6.79 -1.43
C TYR A 41 -0.71 6.96 0.00
N ARG A 42 0.16 7.44 0.91
CA ARG A 42 -0.19 7.63 2.31
C ARG A 42 -0.65 6.34 2.99
N CYS A 43 -0.10 5.21 2.57
CA CYS A 43 -0.48 3.89 3.04
C CYS A 43 0.73 3.21 3.67
N ARG A 44 0.58 2.77 4.91
CA ARG A 44 1.59 1.98 5.60
C ARG A 44 1.19 0.51 5.59
N VAL A 45 2.15 -0.36 5.82
CA VAL A 45 1.90 -1.80 5.91
C VAL A 45 2.41 -2.32 7.24
N THR A 46 1.77 -3.36 7.77
CA THR A 46 2.26 -4.06 8.95
C THR A 46 2.64 -5.49 8.58
N ARG A 47 3.64 -6.01 9.28
CA ARG A 47 4.13 -7.38 9.11
C ARG A 47 4.34 -7.98 10.50
N GLY A 48 4.28 -9.32 10.59
CA GLY A 48 4.56 -10.03 11.82
C GLY A 48 6.02 -9.98 12.25
N GLY A 49 6.93 -9.71 11.30
CA GLY A 49 8.36 -9.60 11.53
C GLY A 49 9.10 -9.37 10.22
N PRO A 50 10.44 -9.15 10.27
CA PRO A 50 11.22 -8.95 9.04
C PRO A 50 11.06 -10.13 8.09
N GLY A 51 10.73 -9.84 6.84
CA GLY A 51 10.54 -10.88 5.82
C GLY A 51 9.21 -11.60 5.88
N TRP A 52 8.35 -11.30 6.84
CA TRP A 52 7.01 -11.88 6.94
C TRP A 52 6.06 -11.21 5.94
N PRO A 53 5.00 -11.91 5.52
CA PRO A 53 4.02 -11.30 4.61
C PRO A 53 3.30 -10.13 5.26
N ILE A 54 2.81 -9.23 4.42
CA ILE A 54 2.00 -8.10 4.88
C ILE A 54 0.73 -8.63 5.53
N GLN A 55 0.40 -8.10 6.71
CA GLN A 55 -0.81 -8.46 7.46
C GLN A 55 -1.93 -7.46 7.23
N GLU A 56 -1.62 -6.17 7.25
CA GLU A 56 -2.61 -5.10 7.11
C GLU A 56 -2.02 -3.93 6.36
N TYR A 57 -2.92 -3.18 5.70
CA TYR A 57 -2.62 -1.87 5.12
C TYR A 57 -3.27 -0.81 6.00
N ILE A 58 -2.55 0.27 6.30
CA ILE A 58 -3.01 1.30 7.22
C ILE A 58 -2.98 2.67 6.56
N PHE A 59 -4.14 3.34 6.55
CA PHE A 59 -4.25 4.75 6.16
C PHE A 59 -4.49 5.56 7.42
N ASP A 60 -3.61 6.52 7.70
CA ASP A 60 -3.73 7.35 8.89
C ASP A 60 -4.96 8.27 8.87
N ARG A 61 -5.41 8.63 7.67
CA ARG A 61 -6.58 9.49 7.47
C ARG A 61 -7.60 8.79 6.59
N ASP A 62 -8.87 8.91 6.97
CA ASP A 62 -9.97 8.31 6.21
C ASP A 62 -10.02 8.86 4.78
N LYS A 63 -9.73 10.14 4.61
CA LYS A 63 -9.73 10.77 3.28
C LYS A 63 -8.67 10.18 2.35
N ASP A 64 -7.53 9.77 2.90
CA ASP A 64 -6.46 9.17 2.10
C ASP A 64 -6.89 7.79 1.57
N TYR A 65 -7.59 7.01 2.41
CA TYR A 65 -8.18 5.75 1.97
C TYR A 65 -9.24 5.96 0.91
N THR A 66 -10.15 6.90 1.13
CA THR A 66 -11.21 7.21 0.17
C THR A 66 -10.63 7.63 -1.18
N TRP A 67 -9.64 8.53 -1.15
CA TRP A 67 -8.96 8.98 -2.37
C TRP A 67 -8.30 7.80 -3.09
N PHE A 68 -7.61 6.94 -2.34
CA PHE A 68 -6.94 5.78 -2.92
C PHE A 68 -7.94 4.85 -3.63
N MET A 69 -9.06 4.55 -2.98
CA MET A 69 -10.07 3.67 -3.57
C MET A 69 -10.78 4.31 -4.77
N LEU A 70 -10.99 5.62 -4.75
CA LEU A 70 -11.58 6.33 -5.89
C LEU A 70 -10.62 6.35 -7.09
N ARG A 71 -9.33 6.41 -6.83
CA ARG A 71 -8.31 6.51 -7.89
C ARG A 71 -7.97 5.14 -8.48
N TRP A 72 -7.88 4.11 -7.64
CA TRP A 72 -7.33 2.83 -8.04
C TRP A 72 -8.30 1.65 -7.94
N GLY A 73 -9.36 1.82 -7.22
CA GLY A 73 -10.37 0.78 -7.03
C GLY A 73 -11.25 0.46 -8.21
#